data_1536c46fcdc2d42a490c459b933ca018
#
_entry.id   1536c46fcdc2d42a490c459b933ca018
#
_cell.length_a   1.000
_cell.length_b   1.000
_cell.length_c   1.000
_cell.angle_alpha   90.00
_cell.angle_beta   90.00
_cell.angle_gamma   90.00
#
_symmetry.space_group_name_H-M   'P 1'
#
loop_
_entity.id
_entity.type
_entity.pdbx_description
1 polymer ?
#
loop_
_entity_poly.entity_id
_entity_poly.type
_entity_poly.pdbx_seq_one_letter_code
_entity_poly.pdbx_strand_id
1 'polypeptide(L)'
;FINRKFWEWCVIAQALEERGKLGPGMRGLGFAVGTEPLTSYFASRGCDVLATDLAAEASVSGWLDTNQHAASKNALLYPPLVAQDAFDARVAFQPADMRALKEISGQFDFLWSSCAFEHLGSLQHGIDFVLNSTRYLRPGGIAVHTTEMNVKSDSDTIMTGPSVIYRRKDFIELAQTLKARGLRLSRLDFDTGN
;
A
#
# COMPACT_ATOMS: atom_id res chain seq x y z
N PHE A 1 6.32 23.06 1.67
CA PHE A 1 5.35 22.43 2.59
C PHE A 1 5.48 20.91 2.43
N ILE A 2 5.97 20.23 3.48
CA ILE A 2 5.92 18.77 3.57
C ILE A 2 4.47 18.43 3.87
N ASN A 3 3.76 17.83 2.92
CA ASN A 3 2.39 17.39 3.13
C ASN A 3 2.35 15.98 3.76
N ARG A 4 1.18 15.56 4.25
CA ARG A 4 0.98 14.25 4.89
C ARG A 4 1.45 13.08 3.98
N LYS A 5 1.16 13.12 2.69
CA LYS A 5 1.55 12.07 1.73
C LYS A 5 3.06 11.85 1.68
N PHE A 6 3.85 12.92 1.72
CA PHE A 6 5.30 12.80 1.74
C PHE A 6 5.79 12.06 2.99
N TRP A 7 5.21 12.36 4.15
CA TRP A 7 5.52 11.64 5.38
C TRP A 7 5.17 10.15 5.29
N GLU A 8 4.00 9.81 4.75
CA GLU A 8 3.57 8.42 4.55
C GLU A 8 4.55 7.63 3.67
N TRP A 9 5.00 8.22 2.56
CA TRP A 9 5.99 7.61 1.69
C TRP A 9 7.33 7.38 2.41
N CYS A 10 7.78 8.35 3.20
CA CYS A 10 8.99 8.20 3.99
C CYS A 10 8.86 7.07 5.03
N VAL A 11 7.72 6.95 5.70
CA VAL A 11 7.46 5.87 6.68
C VAL A 11 7.46 4.50 6.00
N ILE A 12 6.82 4.35 4.84
CA ILE A 12 6.82 3.10 4.08
C ILE A 12 8.25 2.73 3.67
N ALA A 13 8.99 3.68 3.08
CA ALA A 13 10.36 3.47 2.64
C ALA A 13 11.29 3.11 3.81
N GLN A 14 11.21 3.86 4.91
CA GLN A 14 12.01 3.63 6.12
C GLN A 14 11.72 2.26 6.74
N ALA A 15 10.45 1.89 6.86
CA ALA A 15 10.05 0.60 7.41
C ALA A 15 10.59 -0.58 6.61
N LEU A 16 10.69 -0.46 5.29
CA LEU A 16 11.26 -1.48 4.41
C LEU A 16 12.79 -1.49 4.45
N GLU A 17 13.43 -0.31 4.48
CA GLU A 17 14.88 -0.17 4.57
C GLU A 17 15.41 -0.79 5.88
N GLU A 18 14.86 -0.43 7.04
CA GLU A 18 15.25 -0.94 8.35
C GLU A 18 15.13 -2.47 8.47
N ARG A 19 14.28 -3.08 7.65
CA ARG A 19 14.09 -4.54 7.61
C ARG A 19 14.84 -5.23 6.50
N GLY A 20 15.72 -4.51 5.80
CA GLY A 20 16.56 -5.05 4.72
C GLY A 20 15.73 -5.55 3.53
N LYS A 21 14.61 -4.89 3.20
CA LYS A 21 13.74 -5.30 2.09
C LYS A 21 13.94 -4.49 0.82
N LEU A 22 14.88 -3.55 0.82
CA LEU A 22 15.20 -2.75 -0.36
C LEU A 22 16.59 -3.11 -0.88
N GLY A 23 16.69 -3.54 -2.13
CA GLY A 23 17.95 -3.89 -2.77
C GLY A 23 17.78 -4.85 -3.96
N PRO A 24 18.88 -5.13 -4.67
CA PRO A 24 18.87 -6.06 -5.80
C PRO A 24 18.34 -7.45 -5.42
N GLY A 25 17.47 -8.00 -6.25
CA GLY A 25 16.85 -9.30 -6.04
C GLY A 25 15.60 -9.28 -5.14
N MET A 26 15.30 -8.16 -4.48
CA MET A 26 14.04 -8.00 -3.74
C MET A 26 12.90 -7.68 -4.69
N ARG A 27 11.74 -8.30 -4.46
CA ARG A 27 10.54 -8.11 -5.26
C ARG A 27 9.46 -7.42 -4.43
N GLY A 28 8.94 -6.30 -4.93
CA GLY A 28 7.87 -5.53 -4.31
C GLY A 28 6.56 -5.60 -5.08
N LEU A 29 5.43 -5.56 -4.36
CA LEU A 29 4.09 -5.43 -4.92
C LEU A 29 3.40 -4.22 -4.29
N GLY A 30 3.05 -3.23 -5.12
CA GLY A 30 2.31 -2.05 -4.72
C GLY A 30 0.85 -2.13 -5.10
N PHE A 31 -0.03 -1.71 -4.19
CA PHE A 31 -1.48 -1.65 -4.42
C PHE A 31 -1.96 -0.21 -4.44
N ALA A 32 -2.78 0.14 -5.44
CA ALA A 32 -3.29 1.49 -5.67
C ALA A 32 -2.16 2.52 -5.58
N VAL A 33 -1.09 2.27 -6.33
CA VAL A 33 0.16 3.03 -6.22
C VAL A 33 0.02 4.50 -6.65
N GLY A 34 -1.04 4.84 -7.37
CA GLY A 34 -1.23 6.19 -7.86
C GLY A 34 -0.02 6.71 -8.64
N THR A 35 0.14 8.01 -8.67
CA THR A 35 1.32 8.68 -9.26
C THR A 35 2.39 8.96 -8.20
N GLU A 36 2.56 8.09 -7.20
CA GLU A 36 3.49 8.27 -6.09
C GLU A 36 4.94 7.92 -6.47
N PRO A 37 5.96 8.53 -5.82
CA PRO A 37 7.36 8.29 -6.15
C PRO A 37 7.89 6.93 -5.68
N LEU A 38 7.16 6.18 -4.82
CA LEU A 38 7.63 4.96 -4.18
C LEU A 38 8.05 3.88 -5.19
N THR A 39 7.28 3.70 -6.28
CA THR A 39 7.64 2.73 -7.33
C THR A 39 9.01 3.05 -7.95
N SER A 40 9.24 4.31 -8.30
CA SER A 40 10.54 4.77 -8.81
C SER A 40 11.65 4.68 -7.78
N TYR A 41 11.36 5.00 -6.52
CA TYR A 41 12.32 4.87 -5.43
C TYR A 41 12.76 3.42 -5.23
N PHE A 42 11.83 2.47 -5.18
CA PHE A 42 12.20 1.05 -5.02
C PHE A 42 12.96 0.50 -6.22
N ALA A 43 12.60 0.91 -7.44
CA ALA A 43 13.36 0.57 -8.64
C ALA A 43 14.79 1.14 -8.58
N SER A 44 14.99 2.37 -8.09
CA SER A 44 16.32 2.98 -7.90
C SER A 44 17.19 2.24 -6.88
N ARG A 45 16.55 1.55 -5.92
CA ARG A 45 17.23 0.67 -4.94
C ARG A 45 17.58 -0.69 -5.52
N GLY A 46 17.19 -0.97 -6.77
CA GLY A 46 17.46 -2.23 -7.45
C GLY A 46 16.38 -3.30 -7.25
N CYS A 47 15.23 -2.96 -6.68
CA CYS A 47 14.12 -3.88 -6.52
C CYS A 47 13.38 -4.11 -7.84
N ASP A 48 12.85 -5.33 -8.04
CA ASP A 48 11.88 -5.60 -9.09
C ASP A 48 10.46 -5.33 -8.56
N VAL A 49 9.72 -4.48 -9.22
CA VAL A 49 8.46 -3.94 -8.71
C VAL A 49 7.30 -4.30 -9.62
N LEU A 50 6.27 -4.92 -9.06
CA LEU A 50 4.96 -4.98 -9.67
C LEU A 50 4.07 -3.90 -9.04
N ALA A 51 3.78 -2.87 -9.79
CA ALA A 51 2.88 -1.80 -9.40
C ALA A 51 1.46 -2.10 -9.89
N THR A 52 0.45 -1.91 -9.06
CA THR A 52 -0.95 -2.11 -9.43
C THR A 52 -1.80 -0.90 -9.06
N ASP A 53 -2.78 -0.62 -9.90
CA ASP A 53 -3.82 0.37 -9.63
C ASP A 53 -5.15 -0.09 -10.23
N LEU A 54 -6.25 0.56 -9.90
CA LEU A 54 -7.55 0.23 -10.46
C LEU A 54 -7.55 0.52 -11.98
N ALA A 55 -8.18 -0.34 -12.78
CA ALA A 55 -8.36 -0.06 -14.19
C ALA A 55 -9.19 1.23 -14.39
N ALA A 56 -8.82 2.06 -15.36
CA ALA A 56 -9.49 3.33 -15.61
C ALA A 56 -11.00 3.15 -15.87
N GLU A 57 -11.37 2.07 -16.55
CA GLU A 57 -12.76 1.71 -16.86
C GLU A 57 -13.57 1.25 -15.65
N ALA A 58 -12.91 0.79 -14.60
CA ALA A 58 -13.53 0.29 -13.37
C ALA A 58 -13.66 1.38 -12.30
N SER A 59 -13.12 2.58 -12.54
CA SER A 59 -13.15 3.66 -11.56
C SER A 59 -14.56 4.24 -11.44
N VAL A 60 -15.07 4.26 -10.21
CA VAL A 60 -16.29 5.00 -9.88
C VAL A 60 -16.02 6.49 -10.08
N SER A 61 -17.00 7.22 -10.66
CA SER A 61 -16.91 8.67 -10.87
C SER A 61 -16.40 9.39 -9.61
N GLY A 62 -15.35 10.21 -9.77
CA GLY A 62 -14.73 10.98 -8.69
C GLY A 62 -13.28 10.56 -8.33
N TRP A 63 -12.90 9.29 -8.49
CA TRP A 63 -11.51 8.87 -8.21
C TRP A 63 -10.53 9.33 -9.31
N LEU A 64 -10.95 9.31 -10.57
CA LEU A 64 -10.16 9.83 -11.70
C LEU A 64 -9.95 11.35 -11.63
N ASP A 65 -10.90 12.08 -11.04
CA ASP A 65 -10.84 13.54 -10.93
C ASP A 65 -9.76 14.03 -9.96
N THR A 66 -9.22 13.15 -9.14
CA THR A 66 -8.17 13.50 -8.15
C THR A 66 -6.77 13.59 -8.75
N ASN A 67 -6.54 13.21 -10.01
CA ASN A 67 -5.23 13.10 -10.65
C ASN A 67 -4.21 12.22 -9.88
N GLN A 68 -4.69 11.35 -9.01
CA GLN A 68 -3.83 10.45 -8.22
C GLN A 68 -3.73 9.04 -8.81
N HIS A 69 -4.59 8.70 -9.77
CA HIS A 69 -4.62 7.40 -10.41
C HIS A 69 -3.47 7.22 -11.41
N ALA A 70 -2.80 6.06 -11.36
CA ALA A 70 -1.80 5.68 -12.36
C ALA A 70 -2.48 4.94 -13.52
N ALA A 71 -2.67 5.64 -14.63
CA ALA A 71 -3.26 5.05 -15.84
C ALA A 71 -2.29 4.15 -16.61
N SER A 72 -0.98 4.23 -16.35
CA SER A 72 0.04 3.48 -17.07
C SER A 72 1.35 3.41 -16.28
N LYS A 73 2.23 2.48 -16.68
CA LYS A 73 3.58 2.36 -16.15
C LYS A 73 4.36 3.69 -16.20
N ASN A 74 4.25 4.44 -17.31
CA ASN A 74 5.02 5.68 -17.50
C ASN A 74 4.62 6.78 -16.51
N ALA A 75 3.39 6.76 -15.99
CA ALA A 75 2.95 7.71 -14.96
C ALA A 75 3.67 7.51 -13.61
N LEU A 76 4.37 6.39 -13.41
CA LEU A 76 5.10 6.05 -12.20
C LEU A 76 6.58 6.43 -12.25
N LEU A 77 7.06 6.92 -13.40
CA LEU A 77 8.46 7.31 -13.53
C LEU A 77 8.72 8.68 -12.91
N TYR A 78 9.66 8.72 -12.01
CA TYR A 78 10.24 9.94 -11.44
C TYR A 78 11.71 10.04 -11.88
N PRO A 79 12.03 10.76 -12.95
CA PRO A 79 13.38 10.84 -13.50
C PRO A 79 14.48 11.26 -12.51
N PRO A 80 14.20 12.12 -11.49
CA PRO A 80 15.21 12.45 -10.48
C PRO A 80 15.59 11.26 -9.58
N LEU A 81 14.77 10.20 -9.50
CA LEU A 81 15.01 9.04 -8.63
C LEU A 81 15.65 7.87 -9.40
N VAL A 82 15.27 7.67 -10.66
CA VAL A 82 15.71 6.52 -11.46
C VAL A 82 15.74 6.86 -12.93
N ALA A 83 16.76 6.40 -13.65
CA ALA A 83 16.84 6.54 -15.09
C ALA A 83 15.79 5.65 -15.79
N GLN A 84 15.31 6.08 -16.96
CA GLN A 84 14.23 5.40 -17.70
C GLN A 84 14.55 3.92 -17.99
N ASP A 85 15.75 3.60 -18.45
CA ASP A 85 16.19 2.24 -18.77
C ASP A 85 16.18 1.32 -17.56
N ALA A 86 16.67 1.82 -16.43
CA ALA A 86 16.64 1.06 -15.16
C ALA A 86 15.20 0.87 -14.63
N PHE A 87 14.35 1.89 -14.79
CA PHE A 87 12.93 1.81 -14.45
C PHE A 87 12.22 0.78 -15.34
N ASP A 88 12.46 0.83 -16.66
CA ASP A 88 11.81 -0.08 -17.61
C ASP A 88 12.20 -1.54 -17.41
N ALA A 89 13.43 -1.79 -17.01
CA ALA A 89 13.92 -3.13 -16.71
C ALA A 89 13.34 -3.74 -15.43
N ARG A 90 12.93 -2.91 -14.45
CA ARG A 90 12.57 -3.36 -13.10
C ARG A 90 11.11 -3.20 -12.75
N VAL A 91 10.38 -2.33 -13.43
CA VAL A 91 9.00 -2.05 -13.10
C VAL A 91 8.04 -2.70 -14.11
N ALA A 92 7.12 -3.49 -13.59
CA ALA A 92 5.93 -3.94 -14.31
C ALA A 92 4.70 -3.22 -13.73
N PHE A 93 3.69 -3.02 -14.55
CA PHE A 93 2.40 -2.44 -14.14
C PHE A 93 1.26 -3.31 -14.66
N GLN A 94 0.26 -3.58 -13.80
CA GLN A 94 -0.99 -4.21 -14.20
C GLN A 94 -2.16 -3.63 -13.43
N PRO A 95 -3.37 -3.56 -14.04
CA PRO A 95 -4.57 -3.21 -13.30
C PRO A 95 -4.91 -4.27 -12.24
N ALA A 96 -5.37 -3.81 -11.06
CA ALA A 96 -5.91 -4.70 -10.03
C ALA A 96 -6.91 -3.98 -9.14
N ASP A 97 -8.05 -4.61 -8.88
CA ASP A 97 -9.00 -4.16 -7.86
C ASP A 97 -8.60 -4.75 -6.50
N MET A 98 -8.31 -3.90 -5.51
CA MET A 98 -7.96 -4.30 -4.16
C MET A 98 -9.03 -5.15 -3.47
N ARG A 99 -10.30 -5.07 -3.92
CA ARG A 99 -11.42 -5.89 -3.43
C ARG A 99 -11.46 -7.28 -4.07
N ALA A 100 -10.72 -7.50 -5.17
CA ALA A 100 -10.76 -8.74 -5.95
C ALA A 100 -9.38 -9.12 -6.50
N LEU A 101 -8.42 -9.39 -5.62
CA LEU A 101 -7.02 -9.67 -5.94
C LEU A 101 -6.80 -11.05 -6.59
N LYS A 102 -7.49 -11.38 -7.68
CA LYS A 102 -7.44 -12.73 -8.27
C LYS A 102 -6.36 -12.91 -9.35
N GLU A 103 -5.91 -11.83 -9.96
CA GLU A 103 -5.08 -11.86 -11.17
C GLU A 103 -3.59 -11.64 -10.92
N ILE A 104 -3.20 -11.37 -9.67
CA ILE A 104 -1.79 -11.17 -9.31
C ILE A 104 -1.14 -12.55 -9.14
N SER A 105 -0.04 -12.78 -9.86
CA SER A 105 0.74 -14.00 -9.76
C SER A 105 2.10 -13.77 -9.10
N GLY A 106 2.59 -14.82 -8.41
CA GLY A 106 3.89 -14.80 -7.76
C GLY A 106 3.84 -14.42 -6.29
N GLN A 107 5.04 -14.39 -5.69
CA GLN A 107 5.26 -14.00 -4.30
C GLN A 107 6.32 -12.92 -4.22
N PHE A 108 6.21 -12.07 -3.18
CA PHE A 108 6.98 -10.85 -3.04
C PHE A 108 7.67 -10.77 -1.68
N ASP A 109 8.79 -10.09 -1.64
CA ASP A 109 9.55 -9.83 -0.42
C ASP A 109 8.93 -8.71 0.40
N PHE A 110 8.23 -7.79 -0.27
CA PHE A 110 7.46 -6.74 0.40
C PHE A 110 6.21 -6.32 -0.37
N LEU A 111 5.21 -5.86 0.38
CA LEU A 111 3.97 -5.26 -0.13
C LEU A 111 3.83 -3.86 0.45
N TRP A 112 3.16 -2.96 -0.30
CA TRP A 112 2.78 -1.65 0.25
C TRP A 112 1.47 -1.12 -0.34
N SER A 113 0.83 -0.24 0.42
CA SER A 113 -0.18 0.71 -0.06
C SER A 113 -0.11 1.99 0.78
N SER A 114 -0.44 3.13 0.19
CA SER A 114 -0.36 4.44 0.83
C SER A 114 -1.73 5.11 0.84
N CYS A 115 -2.41 5.12 2.01
CA CYS A 115 -3.76 5.66 2.18
C CYS A 115 -4.72 5.25 1.06
N ALA A 116 -4.88 3.95 0.86
CA ALA A 116 -5.67 3.40 -0.22
C ALA A 116 -6.82 2.52 0.27
N PHE A 117 -6.60 1.68 1.28
CA PHE A 117 -7.61 0.69 1.65
C PHE A 117 -8.80 1.28 2.44
N GLU A 118 -8.72 2.50 2.94
CA GLU A 118 -9.84 3.27 3.46
C GLU A 118 -10.86 3.66 2.37
N HIS A 119 -10.47 3.61 1.11
CA HIS A 119 -11.33 3.98 -0.03
C HIS A 119 -12.07 2.79 -0.66
N LEU A 120 -12.05 1.62 -0.03
CA LEU A 120 -12.69 0.41 -0.57
C LEU A 120 -14.19 0.31 -0.28
N GLY A 121 -14.81 1.38 0.26
CA GLY A 121 -16.27 1.51 0.46
C GLY A 121 -16.77 1.08 1.83
N SER A 122 -16.02 0.28 2.59
CA SER A 122 -16.35 -0.07 3.98
C SER A 122 -15.10 -0.45 4.77
N LEU A 123 -15.17 -0.36 6.12
CA LEU A 123 -14.12 -0.85 7.01
C LEU A 123 -13.78 -2.33 6.72
N GLN A 124 -14.81 -3.16 6.49
CA GLN A 124 -14.62 -4.59 6.25
C GLN A 124 -13.87 -4.85 4.95
N HIS A 125 -14.17 -4.14 3.87
CA HIS A 125 -13.45 -4.33 2.60
C HIS A 125 -11.95 -4.01 2.74
N GLY A 126 -11.59 -2.98 3.51
CA GLY A 126 -10.19 -2.68 3.75
C GLY A 126 -9.49 -3.72 4.63
N ILE A 127 -10.17 -4.22 5.67
CA ILE A 127 -9.68 -5.34 6.50
C ILE A 127 -9.48 -6.59 5.63
N ASP A 128 -10.46 -6.93 4.80
CA ASP A 128 -10.39 -8.07 3.89
C ASP A 128 -9.23 -7.94 2.89
N PHE A 129 -9.00 -6.73 2.36
CA PHE A 129 -7.85 -6.44 1.52
C PHE A 129 -6.55 -6.74 2.26
N VAL A 130 -6.34 -6.18 3.45
CA VAL A 130 -5.10 -6.41 4.22
C VAL A 130 -4.90 -7.91 4.48
N LEU A 131 -5.95 -8.62 4.90
CA LEU A 131 -5.90 -10.05 5.16
C LEU A 131 -5.60 -10.88 3.91
N ASN A 132 -6.20 -10.52 2.76
CA ASN A 132 -6.06 -11.25 1.51
C ASN A 132 -4.72 -10.94 0.80
N SER A 133 -4.19 -9.74 0.95
CA SER A 133 -2.89 -9.36 0.36
C SER A 133 -1.74 -10.19 0.90
N THR A 134 -1.82 -10.66 2.16
CA THR A 134 -0.75 -11.43 2.80
C THR A 134 -0.39 -12.73 2.07
N ARG A 135 -1.30 -13.29 1.25
CA ARG A 135 -1.01 -14.49 0.45
C ARG A 135 0.09 -14.29 -0.60
N TYR A 136 0.37 -13.04 -0.95
CA TYR A 136 1.45 -12.68 -1.88
C TYR A 136 2.80 -12.52 -1.21
N LEU A 137 2.86 -12.55 0.12
CA LEU A 137 4.13 -12.50 0.84
C LEU A 137 4.85 -13.84 0.80
N ARG A 138 6.14 -13.79 0.52
CA ARG A 138 7.05 -14.90 0.80
C ARG A 138 7.21 -15.09 2.31
N PRO A 139 7.61 -16.28 2.78
CA PRO A 139 8.10 -16.43 4.14
C PRO A 139 9.19 -15.40 4.46
N GLY A 140 9.01 -14.67 5.57
CA GLY A 140 9.88 -13.55 5.94
C GLY A 140 9.64 -12.25 5.16
N GLY A 141 8.66 -12.19 4.27
CA GLY A 141 8.23 -10.97 3.60
C GLY A 141 7.49 -10.01 4.54
N ILE A 142 7.38 -8.75 4.14
CA ILE A 142 6.84 -7.66 4.95
C ILE A 142 5.77 -6.89 4.18
N ALA A 143 4.63 -6.60 4.83
CA ALA A 143 3.63 -5.68 4.32
C ALA A 143 3.66 -4.38 5.13
N VAL A 144 3.63 -3.24 4.44
CA VAL A 144 3.54 -1.90 5.03
C VAL A 144 2.39 -1.15 4.36
N HIS A 145 1.39 -0.82 5.16
CA HIS A 145 0.21 -0.09 4.71
C HIS A 145 0.01 1.14 5.58
N THR A 146 -0.30 2.28 4.99
CA THR A 146 -0.75 3.46 5.71
C THR A 146 -2.24 3.68 5.50
N THR A 147 -2.93 4.24 6.50
CA THR A 147 -4.35 4.58 6.43
C THR A 147 -4.71 5.59 7.51
N GLU A 148 -5.93 6.09 7.47
CA GLU A 148 -6.44 7.05 8.45
C GLU A 148 -7.02 6.36 9.68
N MET A 149 -6.71 6.89 10.87
CA MET A 149 -7.21 6.39 12.15
C MET A 149 -7.97 7.48 12.92
N ASN A 150 -9.10 7.09 13.51
CA ASN A 150 -9.82 7.94 14.46
C ASN A 150 -9.11 7.91 15.82
N VAL A 151 -8.45 9.01 16.16
CA VAL A 151 -7.75 9.17 17.45
C VAL A 151 -8.65 9.69 18.57
N LYS A 152 -9.91 10.07 18.25
CA LYS A 152 -10.84 10.68 19.23
C LYS A 152 -11.86 9.72 19.80
N SER A 153 -12.21 8.65 19.07
CA SER A 153 -13.28 7.72 19.48
C SER A 153 -13.00 6.29 19.02
N ASP A 154 -13.23 5.34 19.91
CA ASP A 154 -13.24 3.90 19.61
C ASP A 154 -14.65 3.37 19.29
N SER A 155 -15.71 4.19 19.48
CA SER A 155 -17.10 3.82 19.16
C SER A 155 -17.54 4.41 17.83
N ASP A 156 -17.40 5.71 17.67
CA ASP A 156 -17.96 6.46 16.55
C ASP A 156 -16.93 6.61 15.44
N THR A 157 -17.34 6.33 14.21
CA THR A 157 -16.50 6.51 13.04
C THR A 157 -17.31 6.43 11.74
N ILE A 158 -16.68 6.77 10.62
CA ILE A 158 -17.23 6.58 9.28
C ILE A 158 -16.95 5.14 8.87
N MET A 159 -17.98 4.30 8.84
CA MET A 159 -17.84 2.86 8.59
C MET A 159 -18.03 2.48 7.12
N THR A 160 -18.71 3.32 6.34
CA THR A 160 -19.03 3.09 4.92
C THR A 160 -18.97 4.39 4.14
N GLY A 161 -18.72 4.29 2.83
CA GLY A 161 -18.68 5.44 1.93
C GLY A 161 -17.35 5.56 1.18
N PRO A 162 -17.07 6.68 0.51
CA PRO A 162 -15.88 6.85 -0.31
C PRO A 162 -14.59 6.88 0.50
N SER A 163 -14.65 7.18 1.79
CA SER A 163 -13.53 7.09 2.72
C SER A 163 -14.04 6.69 4.09
N VAL A 164 -13.45 5.64 4.65
CA VAL A 164 -13.74 5.17 6.01
C VAL A 164 -12.57 5.53 6.93
N ILE A 165 -12.82 5.58 8.24
CA ILE A 165 -11.78 5.90 9.22
C ILE A 165 -11.74 4.79 10.26
N TYR A 166 -10.59 4.10 10.35
CA TYR A 166 -10.40 2.98 11.27
C TYR A 166 -10.23 3.47 12.70
N ARG A 167 -10.72 2.66 13.66
CA ARG A 167 -10.57 2.90 15.10
C ARG A 167 -9.44 2.05 15.65
N ARG A 168 -8.97 2.39 16.83
CA ARG A 168 -7.99 1.57 17.55
C ARG A 168 -8.43 0.12 17.68
N LYS A 169 -9.69 -0.15 18.02
CA LYS A 169 -10.22 -1.51 18.13
C LYS A 169 -10.17 -2.29 16.82
N ASP A 170 -10.40 -1.64 15.67
CA ASP A 170 -10.36 -2.28 14.36
C ASP A 170 -8.93 -2.80 14.05
N PHE A 171 -7.88 -2.04 14.41
CA PHE A 171 -6.50 -2.49 14.30
C PHE A 171 -6.14 -3.61 15.28
N ILE A 172 -6.68 -3.58 16.50
CA ILE A 172 -6.46 -4.65 17.49
C ILE A 172 -7.07 -5.97 16.99
N GLU A 173 -8.30 -5.94 16.46
CA GLU A 173 -8.98 -7.11 15.90
C GLU A 173 -8.27 -7.64 14.65
N LEU A 174 -7.84 -6.74 13.76
CA LEU A 174 -7.03 -7.10 12.59
C LEU A 174 -5.72 -7.77 13.02
N ALA A 175 -5.03 -7.20 14.01
CA ALA A 175 -3.78 -7.76 14.55
C ALA A 175 -3.97 -9.17 15.11
N GLN A 176 -5.06 -9.42 15.84
CA GLN A 176 -5.40 -10.75 16.37
C GLN A 176 -5.64 -11.74 15.23
N THR A 177 -6.39 -11.33 14.20
CA THR A 177 -6.67 -12.16 13.03
C THR A 177 -5.41 -12.51 12.25
N LEU A 178 -4.52 -11.53 12.01
CA LEU A 178 -3.25 -11.75 11.34
C LEU A 178 -2.34 -12.69 12.15
N LYS A 179 -2.30 -12.51 13.47
CA LYS A 179 -1.56 -13.40 14.37
C LYS A 179 -2.09 -14.83 14.33
N ALA A 180 -3.40 -15.02 14.31
CA ALA A 180 -4.03 -16.34 14.17
C ALA A 180 -3.68 -17.02 12.83
N ARG A 181 -3.35 -16.24 11.79
CA ARG A 181 -2.85 -16.72 10.49
C ARG A 181 -1.33 -16.94 10.46
N GLY A 182 -0.63 -16.86 11.61
CA GLY A 182 0.81 -17.08 11.70
C GLY A 182 1.68 -15.88 11.31
N LEU A 183 1.09 -14.70 11.17
CA LEU A 183 1.82 -13.48 10.83
C LEU A 183 2.28 -12.74 12.11
N ARG A 184 3.44 -12.09 12.02
CA ARG A 184 3.93 -11.22 13.10
C ARG A 184 3.66 -9.77 12.73
N LEU A 185 3.08 -9.03 13.67
CA LEU A 185 2.92 -7.59 13.53
C LEU A 185 4.01 -6.87 14.33
N SER A 186 4.39 -5.70 13.85
CA SER A 186 5.10 -4.72 14.68
C SER A 186 4.22 -4.35 15.88
N ARG A 187 4.83 -3.89 16.97
CA ARG A 187 4.10 -3.40 18.13
C ARG A 187 3.10 -2.32 17.67
N LEU A 188 1.84 -2.50 18.03
CA LEU A 188 0.87 -1.43 17.87
C LEU A 188 1.16 -0.35 18.93
N ASP A 189 1.37 0.86 18.47
CA ASP A 189 1.52 2.02 19.30
C ASP A 189 0.47 3.06 18.85
N PHE A 190 -0.35 3.50 19.77
CA PHE A 190 -1.43 4.46 19.54
C PHE A 190 -1.15 5.81 20.20
N ASP A 191 0.06 6.00 20.70
CA ASP A 191 0.51 7.28 21.19
C ASP A 191 0.68 8.25 20.01
N THR A 192 -0.02 9.36 20.06
CA THR A 192 0.02 10.40 19.01
C THR A 192 1.13 11.42 19.26
N GLY A 193 1.90 11.27 20.34
CA GLY A 193 3.01 12.15 20.69
C GLY A 193 2.58 13.54 21.20
N ASN A 194 1.34 13.68 21.75
CA ASN A 194 0.83 14.92 22.35
C ASN A 194 1.15 14.99 23.83
#